data_ff5aa628c9b4807a21fa2b3c348c90bb
#
_entry.id   ff5aa628c9b4807a21fa2b3c348c90bb
#
_cell.length_a   1.000
_cell.length_b   1.000
_cell.length_c   1.000
_cell.angle_alpha   90.00
_cell.angle_beta   90.00
_cell.angle_gamma   90.00
#
_symmetry.space_group_name_H-M   'P 1'
#
loop_
_entity.id
_entity.type
_entity.pdbx_description
1 polymer ?
#
loop_
_entity_poly.entity_id
_entity_poly.type
_entity_poly.pdbx_seq_one_letter_code
_entity_poly.pdbx_strand_id
1 'polypeptide(L)'
;MTLRVYTPAGLPENAPIIMEVHGGGWVGGSLDIDNYRCITLASGTPAIVVGVDYRLSVPGGVCFPQPLMDCYAALTWLGEHGGELGGDPGRIGLHGTSAGANLCAGLALYVRDHGGPELSLAVLNCPVLTMENTFSKQQYPQFALGAPVKREGAECTYLGGFDGGRPSYYAFPGYCPDLEGLPPHYIVVGEYDTLRDDGLDYAVRLLQTGVPCELVSAPRVGHGFCVVDHPLTHWIHKGICASFRREFGMEIAEF
;
A
#
# COMPACT_ATOMS: atom_id res chain seq x y z
N MET A 1 12.13 11.83 -8.61
CA MET A 1 11.75 10.64 -7.81
C MET A 1 13.01 9.87 -7.47
N THR A 2 13.14 9.39 -6.25
CA THR A 2 14.27 8.58 -5.76
C THR A 2 13.75 7.19 -5.39
N LEU A 3 14.55 6.16 -5.66
CA LEU A 3 14.31 4.80 -5.18
C LEU A 3 15.39 4.43 -4.18
N ARG A 4 15.01 3.80 -3.06
CA ARG A 4 15.94 3.25 -2.07
C ARG A 4 15.83 1.74 -2.06
N VAL A 5 16.95 1.07 -2.33
CA VAL A 5 17.00 -0.40 -2.43
C VAL A 5 17.53 -0.99 -1.13
N TYR A 6 16.85 -2.00 -0.62
CA TYR A 6 17.23 -2.78 0.56
C TYR A 6 17.47 -4.22 0.13
N THR A 7 18.72 -4.65 0.19
CA THR A 7 19.15 -5.98 -0.20
C THR A 7 19.70 -6.71 1.01
N PRO A 8 18.97 -7.65 1.61
CA PRO A 8 19.48 -8.44 2.72
C PRO A 8 20.63 -9.34 2.28
N ALA A 9 21.56 -9.62 3.20
CA ALA A 9 22.66 -10.55 2.92
C ALA A 9 22.13 -11.98 2.68
N GLY A 10 22.75 -12.71 1.77
CA GLY A 10 22.41 -14.11 1.51
C GLY A 10 21.13 -14.33 0.72
N LEU A 11 20.66 -13.34 -0.04
CA LEU A 11 19.54 -13.55 -0.96
C LEU A 11 19.85 -14.63 -1.99
N PRO A 12 18.84 -15.43 -2.39
CA PRO A 12 18.96 -16.32 -3.54
C PRO A 12 19.13 -15.51 -4.83
N GLU A 13 19.69 -16.11 -5.86
CA GLU A 13 19.62 -15.55 -7.21
C GLU A 13 18.15 -15.39 -7.64
N ASN A 14 17.86 -14.31 -8.35
CA ASN A 14 16.49 -13.95 -8.77
C ASN A 14 15.52 -13.84 -7.58
N ALA A 15 15.90 -13.12 -6.52
CA ALA A 15 15.05 -12.88 -5.36
C ALA A 15 13.77 -12.11 -5.76
N PRO A 16 12.62 -12.35 -5.13
CA PRO A 16 11.43 -11.55 -5.40
C PRO A 16 11.64 -10.09 -5.01
N ILE A 17 10.82 -9.21 -5.57
CA ILE A 17 10.90 -7.76 -5.35
C ILE A 17 9.64 -7.30 -4.64
N ILE A 18 9.77 -6.48 -3.60
CA ILE A 18 8.66 -5.77 -2.96
C ILE A 18 8.85 -4.28 -3.21
N MET A 19 7.90 -3.65 -3.88
CA MET A 19 7.84 -2.20 -3.98
C MET A 19 7.07 -1.63 -2.79
N GLU A 20 7.75 -0.82 -1.99
CA GLU A 20 7.19 -0.16 -0.80
C GLU A 20 6.82 1.29 -1.09
N VAL A 21 5.58 1.67 -0.74
CA VAL A 21 5.05 3.02 -0.91
C VAL A 21 4.65 3.58 0.45
N HIS A 22 5.36 4.62 0.89
CA HIS A 22 5.15 5.21 2.22
C HIS A 22 3.82 5.92 2.39
N GLY A 23 3.35 5.99 3.64
CA GLY A 23 2.18 6.76 4.04
C GLY A 23 2.48 8.26 4.21
N GLY A 24 1.46 9.00 4.69
CA GLY A 24 1.62 10.44 4.98
C GLY A 24 0.56 11.32 4.33
N GLY A 25 -0.61 10.77 3.98
CA GLY A 25 -1.72 11.52 3.40
C GLY A 25 -1.41 12.16 2.05
N TRP A 26 -0.48 11.60 1.28
CA TRP A 26 0.05 12.10 0.01
C TRP A 26 0.78 13.47 0.12
N VAL A 27 0.70 14.15 1.26
CA VAL A 27 1.27 15.49 1.50
C VAL A 27 2.49 15.46 2.42
N GLY A 28 2.83 14.31 2.95
CA GLY A 28 3.96 14.08 3.86
C GLY A 28 4.48 12.66 3.73
N GLY A 29 5.43 12.30 4.60
CA GLY A 29 6.12 11.02 4.53
C GLY A 29 7.47 11.11 3.82
N SER A 30 8.23 10.05 3.90
CA SER A 30 9.53 9.92 3.22
C SER A 30 10.05 8.50 3.34
N LEU A 31 11.09 8.16 2.59
CA LEU A 31 11.80 6.88 2.70
C LEU A 31 12.38 6.62 4.10
N ASP A 32 12.68 7.67 4.89
CA ASP A 32 13.24 7.52 6.23
C ASP A 32 12.20 7.05 7.25
N ILE A 33 10.96 7.48 7.10
CA ILE A 33 9.86 7.06 7.99
C ILE A 33 9.61 5.56 7.87
N ASP A 34 9.69 5.01 6.66
CA ASP A 34 9.42 3.59 6.40
C ASP A 34 10.69 2.72 6.38
N ASN A 35 11.86 3.29 6.73
CA ASN A 35 13.13 2.58 6.70
C ASN A 35 13.11 1.27 7.51
N TYR A 36 12.58 1.30 8.75
CA TYR A 36 12.47 0.11 9.59
C TYR A 36 11.57 -0.97 8.96
N ARG A 37 10.46 -0.56 8.35
CA ARG A 37 9.53 -1.46 7.66
C ARG A 37 10.18 -2.12 6.44
N CYS A 38 10.87 -1.34 5.62
CA CYS A 38 11.60 -1.88 4.47
C CYS A 38 12.63 -2.94 4.90
N ILE A 39 13.39 -2.69 5.97
CA ILE A 39 14.35 -3.66 6.53
C ILE A 39 13.63 -4.91 7.03
N THR A 40 12.49 -4.76 7.72
CA THR A 40 11.71 -5.89 8.25
C THR A 40 11.11 -6.73 7.11
N LEU A 41 10.57 -6.10 6.08
CA LEU A 41 10.05 -6.80 4.91
C LEU A 41 11.17 -7.54 4.16
N ALA A 42 12.31 -6.87 3.94
CA ALA A 42 13.45 -7.45 3.24
C ALA A 42 13.98 -8.70 3.94
N SER A 43 14.17 -8.63 5.27
CA SER A 43 14.69 -9.77 6.05
C SER A 43 13.63 -10.84 6.31
N GLY A 44 12.38 -10.44 6.56
CA GLY A 44 11.27 -11.36 6.83
C GLY A 44 10.79 -12.15 5.61
N THR A 45 10.96 -11.60 4.39
CA THR A 45 10.51 -12.23 3.14
C THR A 45 11.65 -12.78 2.29
N PRO A 46 12.93 -12.71 2.64
CA PRO A 46 14.13 -12.75 1.80
C PRO A 46 13.91 -12.19 0.37
N ALA A 47 13.58 -10.91 0.32
CA ALA A 47 13.25 -10.18 -0.91
C ALA A 47 14.08 -8.90 -1.04
N ILE A 48 14.25 -8.41 -2.25
CA ILE A 48 14.71 -7.04 -2.47
C ILE A 48 13.52 -6.12 -2.22
N VAL A 49 13.69 -5.15 -1.31
CA VAL A 49 12.65 -4.14 -1.08
C VAL A 49 13.08 -2.82 -1.69
N VAL A 50 12.18 -2.18 -2.44
CA VAL A 50 12.44 -0.91 -3.11
C VAL A 50 11.42 0.12 -2.65
N GLY A 51 11.87 1.04 -1.79
CA GLY A 51 11.07 2.17 -1.34
C GLY A 51 11.00 3.26 -2.39
N VAL A 52 9.81 3.80 -2.62
CA VAL A 52 9.53 4.85 -3.61
C VAL A 52 9.31 6.19 -2.94
N ASP A 53 10.14 7.18 -3.30
CA ASP A 53 10.02 8.58 -2.89
C ASP A 53 9.18 9.34 -3.94
N TYR A 54 7.87 9.07 -3.94
CA TYR A 54 6.95 9.72 -4.87
C TYR A 54 6.77 11.20 -4.54
N ARG A 55 6.46 12.03 -5.54
CA ARG A 55 6.22 13.46 -5.34
C ARG A 55 5.01 13.69 -4.45
N LEU A 56 5.22 14.43 -3.36
CA LEU A 56 4.16 14.81 -2.43
C LEU A 56 3.25 15.86 -3.05
N SER A 57 1.96 15.72 -2.79
CA SER A 57 0.96 16.69 -3.23
C SER A 57 1.07 17.99 -2.45
N VAL A 58 0.98 19.11 -3.16
CA VAL A 58 1.02 20.46 -2.58
C VAL A 58 -0.09 21.33 -3.17
N PRO A 59 -0.67 22.23 -2.37
CA PRO A 59 -1.71 23.13 -2.87
C PRO A 59 -1.24 23.93 -4.09
N GLY A 60 -2.00 23.85 -5.17
CA GLY A 60 -1.69 24.56 -6.42
C GLY A 60 -0.48 24.03 -7.20
N GLY A 61 0.04 22.85 -6.83
CA GLY A 61 1.20 22.23 -7.46
C GLY A 61 0.97 20.77 -7.80
N VAL A 62 1.86 19.90 -7.31
CA VAL A 62 1.74 18.45 -7.52
C VAL A 62 0.45 17.91 -6.91
N CYS A 63 -0.30 17.14 -7.69
CA CYS A 63 -1.55 16.50 -7.28
C CYS A 63 -1.77 15.22 -8.10
N PHE A 64 -2.87 14.51 -7.86
CA PHE A 64 -3.26 13.39 -8.71
C PHE A 64 -3.35 13.87 -10.20
N PRO A 65 -2.81 13.07 -11.16
CA PRO A 65 -2.31 11.72 -10.99
C PRO A 65 -0.79 11.60 -10.71
N GLN A 66 -0.04 12.69 -10.50
CA GLN A 66 1.43 12.64 -10.44
C GLN A 66 2.00 11.64 -9.41
N PRO A 67 1.53 11.58 -8.13
CA PRO A 67 2.05 10.58 -7.18
C PRO A 67 1.83 9.13 -7.65
N LEU A 68 0.68 8.85 -8.26
CA LEU A 68 0.38 7.54 -8.84
C LEU A 68 1.29 7.23 -10.04
N MET A 69 1.52 8.21 -10.91
CA MET A 69 2.39 8.04 -12.08
C MET A 69 3.86 7.86 -11.69
N ASP A 70 4.31 8.45 -10.58
CA ASP A 70 5.63 8.17 -10.03
C ASP A 70 5.74 6.71 -9.58
N CYS A 71 4.73 6.18 -8.88
CA CYS A 71 4.68 4.77 -8.50
C CYS A 71 4.63 3.85 -9.73
N TYR A 72 3.86 4.21 -10.76
CA TYR A 72 3.80 3.44 -12.01
C TYR A 72 5.14 3.44 -12.75
N ALA A 73 5.82 4.59 -12.82
CA ALA A 73 7.15 4.68 -13.40
C ALA A 73 8.19 3.83 -12.64
N ALA A 74 8.13 3.83 -11.29
CA ALA A 74 8.97 2.98 -10.45
C ALA A 74 8.71 1.50 -10.70
N LEU A 75 7.44 1.09 -10.77
CA LEU A 75 7.04 -0.29 -11.04
C LEU A 75 7.49 -0.74 -12.43
N THR A 76 7.29 0.09 -13.46
CA THR A 76 7.74 -0.19 -14.82
C THR A 76 9.25 -0.38 -14.88
N TRP A 77 9.99 0.52 -14.20
CA TRP A 77 11.45 0.42 -14.11
C TRP A 77 11.89 -0.88 -13.42
N LEU A 78 11.20 -1.31 -12.35
CA LEU A 78 11.48 -2.59 -11.69
C LEU A 78 11.19 -3.79 -12.60
N GLY A 79 10.16 -3.74 -13.43
CA GLY A 79 9.87 -4.75 -14.44
C GLY A 79 10.95 -4.86 -15.52
N GLU A 80 11.59 -3.76 -15.88
CA GLU A 80 12.62 -3.70 -16.90
C GLU A 80 14.04 -3.93 -16.35
N HIS A 81 14.34 -3.43 -15.15
CA HIS A 81 15.70 -3.37 -14.59
C HIS A 81 15.85 -4.12 -13.25
N GLY A 82 14.79 -4.76 -12.72
CA GLY A 82 14.86 -5.49 -11.45
C GLY A 82 15.93 -6.58 -11.44
N GLY A 83 16.22 -7.18 -12.60
CA GLY A 83 17.32 -8.15 -12.77
C GLY A 83 18.71 -7.57 -12.49
N GLU A 84 18.94 -6.28 -12.74
CA GLU A 84 20.20 -5.60 -12.45
C GLU A 84 20.44 -5.45 -10.93
N LEU A 85 19.37 -5.52 -10.14
CA LEU A 85 19.42 -5.54 -8.67
C LEU A 85 19.62 -6.96 -8.10
N GLY A 86 19.64 -7.99 -8.94
CA GLY A 86 19.61 -9.40 -8.53
C GLY A 86 18.20 -9.91 -8.23
N GLY A 87 17.16 -9.16 -8.63
CA GLY A 87 15.76 -9.48 -8.43
C GLY A 87 15.13 -10.22 -9.59
N ASP A 88 13.92 -10.74 -9.37
CA ASP A 88 13.07 -11.38 -10.37
C ASP A 88 11.92 -10.44 -10.78
N PRO A 89 11.98 -9.84 -11.98
CA PRO A 89 10.90 -8.97 -12.46
C PRO A 89 9.56 -9.68 -12.67
N GLY A 90 9.53 -11.01 -12.70
CA GLY A 90 8.31 -11.82 -12.76
C GLY A 90 7.67 -12.06 -11.38
N ARG A 91 8.29 -11.62 -10.29
CA ARG A 91 7.80 -11.77 -8.92
C ARG A 91 7.86 -10.45 -8.16
N ILE A 92 6.95 -9.52 -8.53
CA ILE A 92 6.85 -8.20 -7.89
C ILE A 92 5.59 -8.14 -7.03
N GLY A 93 5.75 -7.75 -5.77
CA GLY A 93 4.64 -7.43 -4.88
C GLY A 93 4.62 -5.96 -4.49
N LEU A 94 3.45 -5.45 -4.14
CA LEU A 94 3.26 -4.09 -3.62
C LEU A 94 3.02 -4.13 -2.12
N HIS A 95 3.63 -3.23 -1.39
CA HIS A 95 3.28 -2.93 0.00
C HIS A 95 3.11 -1.43 0.17
N GLY A 96 2.07 -1.02 0.87
CA GLY A 96 1.87 0.38 1.20
C GLY A 96 1.09 0.57 2.49
N THR A 97 1.23 1.75 3.09
CA THR A 97 0.53 2.12 4.32
C THR A 97 -0.26 3.42 4.12
N SER A 98 -1.53 3.44 4.58
CA SER A 98 -2.37 4.65 4.54
C SER A 98 -2.50 5.20 3.10
N ALA A 99 -2.03 6.42 2.84
CA ALA A 99 -1.96 6.99 1.49
C ALA A 99 -1.10 6.14 0.53
N GLY A 100 -0.02 5.50 1.02
CA GLY A 100 0.77 4.56 0.24
C GLY A 100 -0.01 3.30 -0.14
N ALA A 101 -0.86 2.80 0.77
CA ALA A 101 -1.76 1.70 0.46
C ALA A 101 -2.83 2.09 -0.57
N ASN A 102 -3.31 3.33 -0.53
CA ASN A 102 -4.16 3.88 -1.57
C ASN A 102 -3.45 3.87 -2.93
N LEU A 103 -2.20 4.38 -2.98
CA LEU A 103 -1.41 4.40 -4.21
C LEU A 103 -1.15 2.98 -4.73
N CYS A 104 -0.88 1.99 -3.85
CA CYS A 104 -0.73 0.59 -4.24
C CYS A 104 -2.02 0.02 -4.85
N ALA A 105 -3.19 0.27 -4.23
CA ALA A 105 -4.47 -0.18 -4.76
C ALA A 105 -4.82 0.50 -6.10
N GLY A 106 -4.59 1.83 -6.19
CA GLY A 106 -4.74 2.58 -7.44
C GLY A 106 -3.79 2.12 -8.54
N LEU A 107 -2.56 1.78 -8.17
CA LEU A 107 -1.54 1.26 -9.09
C LEU A 107 -1.93 -0.14 -9.62
N ALA A 108 -2.42 -1.03 -8.76
CA ALA A 108 -2.90 -2.34 -9.18
C ALA A 108 -4.05 -2.23 -10.21
N LEU A 109 -5.00 -1.32 -9.98
CA LEU A 109 -6.06 -1.00 -10.95
C LEU A 109 -5.49 -0.43 -12.25
N TYR A 110 -4.53 0.51 -12.13
CA TYR A 110 -3.94 1.14 -13.30
C TYR A 110 -3.17 0.16 -14.18
N VAL A 111 -2.39 -0.75 -13.56
CA VAL A 111 -1.67 -1.83 -14.27
C VAL A 111 -2.64 -2.79 -14.95
N ARG A 112 -3.71 -3.20 -14.27
CA ARG A 112 -4.75 -4.04 -14.86
C ARG A 112 -5.33 -3.42 -16.14
N ASP A 113 -5.64 -2.14 -16.09
CA ASP A 113 -6.38 -1.46 -17.16
C ASP A 113 -5.47 -0.95 -18.29
N HIS A 114 -4.19 -0.69 -18.02
CA HIS A 114 -3.25 -0.08 -18.98
C HIS A 114 -2.03 -0.95 -19.30
N GLY A 115 -1.86 -2.06 -18.59
CA GLY A 115 -0.68 -2.92 -18.69
C GLY A 115 0.46 -2.49 -17.77
N GLY A 116 1.43 -3.37 -17.62
CA GLY A 116 2.59 -3.19 -16.76
C GLY A 116 3.11 -4.54 -16.25
N PRO A 117 4.09 -4.54 -15.34
CA PRO A 117 4.58 -5.78 -14.72
C PRO A 117 3.47 -6.51 -13.98
N GLU A 118 3.48 -7.84 -14.06
CA GLU A 118 2.58 -8.69 -13.29
C GLU A 118 2.83 -8.53 -11.78
N LEU A 119 1.75 -8.45 -11.01
CA LEU A 119 1.80 -8.28 -9.57
C LEU A 119 1.43 -9.58 -8.86
N SER A 120 2.33 -10.08 -8.02
CA SER A 120 2.10 -11.31 -7.24
C SER A 120 1.17 -11.09 -6.03
N LEU A 121 1.24 -9.93 -5.40
CA LEU A 121 0.46 -9.58 -4.20
C LEU A 121 0.40 -8.06 -4.02
N ALA A 122 -0.73 -7.55 -3.56
CA ALA A 122 -0.86 -6.18 -3.05
C ALA A 122 -1.19 -6.18 -1.55
N VAL A 123 -0.29 -5.67 -0.73
CA VAL A 123 -0.47 -5.51 0.71
C VAL A 123 -0.89 -4.08 1.03
N LEU A 124 -2.08 -3.93 1.58
CA LEU A 124 -2.70 -2.64 1.91
C LEU A 124 -2.83 -2.51 3.43
N ASN A 125 -1.97 -1.72 4.04
CA ASN A 125 -1.96 -1.52 5.48
C ASN A 125 -2.68 -0.21 5.83
N CYS A 126 -3.81 -0.29 6.53
CA CYS A 126 -4.68 0.84 6.89
C CYS A 126 -5.04 1.73 5.68
N PRO A 127 -5.57 1.18 4.58
CA PRO A 127 -5.75 1.93 3.34
C PRO A 127 -6.84 3.00 3.44
N VAL A 128 -6.64 4.12 2.75
CA VAL A 128 -7.68 5.12 2.48
C VAL A 128 -8.20 4.92 1.05
N LEU A 129 -9.42 4.44 0.88
CA LEU A 129 -9.92 3.99 -0.42
C LEU A 129 -11.15 4.74 -0.92
N THR A 130 -11.79 5.53 -0.07
CA THR A 130 -12.96 6.33 -0.43
C THR A 130 -13.00 7.66 0.32
N MET A 131 -13.64 8.65 -0.25
CA MET A 131 -13.98 9.91 0.42
C MET A 131 -15.31 9.83 1.18
N GLU A 132 -16.03 8.71 1.07
CA GLU A 132 -17.31 8.53 1.76
C GLU A 132 -17.15 8.65 3.28
N ASN A 133 -18.16 9.23 3.91
CA ASN A 133 -18.19 9.39 5.37
C ASN A 133 -18.67 8.07 6.04
N THR A 134 -17.79 7.06 6.03
CA THR A 134 -18.06 5.73 6.58
C THR A 134 -18.31 5.76 8.09
N PHE A 135 -18.87 4.68 8.65
CA PHE A 135 -19.14 4.58 10.09
C PHE A 135 -17.87 4.77 10.92
N SER A 136 -16.75 4.13 10.55
CA SER A 136 -15.49 4.27 11.28
C SER A 136 -14.95 5.71 11.26
N LYS A 137 -15.14 6.43 10.14
CA LYS A 137 -14.76 7.85 10.01
C LYS A 137 -15.55 8.75 10.94
N GLN A 138 -16.82 8.44 11.16
CA GLN A 138 -17.69 9.17 12.09
C GLN A 138 -17.40 8.81 13.55
N GLN A 139 -17.14 7.53 13.81
CA GLN A 139 -17.07 6.98 15.16
C GLN A 139 -15.71 7.19 15.83
N TYR A 140 -14.60 7.18 15.07
CA TYR A 140 -13.24 7.14 15.60
C TYR A 140 -12.32 8.29 15.15
N PRO A 141 -12.80 9.54 15.02
CA PRO A 141 -11.95 10.65 14.56
C PRO A 141 -10.77 10.94 15.48
N GLN A 142 -10.88 10.60 16.77
CA GLN A 142 -9.85 10.81 17.80
C GLN A 142 -8.65 9.86 17.68
N PHE A 143 -8.76 8.78 16.91
CA PHE A 143 -7.70 7.80 16.69
C PHE A 143 -6.98 7.99 15.34
N ALA A 144 -7.22 9.10 14.65
CA ALA A 144 -6.41 9.51 13.51
C ALA A 144 -5.01 9.92 13.98
N LEU A 145 -3.96 9.43 13.35
CA LEU A 145 -2.60 9.90 13.60
C LEU A 145 -2.43 11.33 13.08
N GLY A 146 -1.84 12.16 13.94
CA GLY A 146 -1.51 13.56 13.62
C GLY A 146 -2.49 14.56 14.19
N ALA A 147 -2.09 15.85 14.26
CA ALA A 147 -3.00 16.95 14.50
C ALA A 147 -4.16 16.83 13.49
N PRO A 148 -5.36 17.31 13.82
CA PRO A 148 -6.45 17.28 12.86
C PRO A 148 -6.08 18.11 11.63
N VAL A 149 -5.25 17.57 10.77
CA VAL A 149 -5.31 17.95 9.36
C VAL A 149 -6.75 17.63 9.04
N LYS A 150 -7.54 18.68 8.84
CA LYS A 150 -8.91 18.51 8.36
C LYS A 150 -8.74 17.54 7.21
N ARG A 151 -9.28 16.35 7.35
CA ARG A 151 -9.14 15.24 6.38
C ARG A 151 -9.46 15.70 4.97
N GLU A 152 -10.45 16.58 4.86
CA GLU A 152 -10.78 17.36 3.69
C GLU A 152 -9.55 18.09 3.08
N GLY A 153 -8.52 18.43 3.88
CA GLY A 153 -7.35 19.13 3.38
C GLY A 153 -6.38 18.25 2.58
N ALA A 154 -6.04 17.05 3.07
CA ALA A 154 -5.07 16.17 2.40
C ALA A 154 -5.68 15.54 1.13
N GLU A 155 -6.92 15.06 1.21
CA GLU A 155 -7.65 14.49 0.08
C GLU A 155 -7.90 15.54 -1.01
N CYS A 156 -8.33 16.75 -0.64
CA CYS A 156 -8.48 17.87 -1.58
C CYS A 156 -7.14 18.28 -2.18
N THR A 157 -6.05 18.33 -1.40
CA THR A 157 -4.72 18.63 -1.91
C THR A 157 -4.25 17.55 -2.88
N TYR A 158 -4.49 16.27 -2.55
CA TYR A 158 -4.17 15.15 -3.43
C TYR A 158 -4.90 15.24 -4.77
N LEU A 159 -6.17 15.61 -4.77
CA LEU A 159 -6.96 15.79 -5.98
C LEU A 159 -6.66 17.09 -6.77
N GLY A 160 -5.86 18.00 -6.21
CA GLY A 160 -5.60 19.31 -6.82
C GLY A 160 -6.76 20.28 -6.72
N GLY A 161 -7.68 20.04 -5.81
CA GLY A 161 -8.98 20.68 -5.63
C GLY A 161 -10.10 19.65 -5.78
N PHE A 162 -11.20 19.86 -5.10
CA PHE A 162 -12.34 18.96 -5.14
C PHE A 162 -13.64 19.76 -5.32
N ASP A 163 -14.36 19.50 -6.39
CA ASP A 163 -15.60 20.18 -6.77
C ASP A 163 -16.88 19.48 -6.27
N GLY A 164 -16.73 18.43 -5.47
CA GLY A 164 -17.84 17.60 -4.95
C GLY A 164 -18.28 16.47 -5.88
N GLY A 165 -17.64 16.31 -7.04
CA GLY A 165 -17.90 15.20 -7.95
C GLY A 165 -17.31 13.87 -7.44
N ARG A 166 -17.56 12.78 -8.17
CA ARG A 166 -16.93 11.48 -7.87
C ARG A 166 -15.51 11.46 -8.44
N PRO A 167 -14.47 11.28 -7.60
CA PRO A 167 -13.10 11.24 -8.10
C PRO A 167 -12.85 9.99 -8.95
N SER A 168 -11.76 10.00 -9.73
CA SER A 168 -11.29 8.82 -10.45
C SER A 168 -11.05 7.65 -9.48
N TYR A 169 -11.42 6.44 -9.87
CA TYR A 169 -11.16 5.25 -9.07
C TYR A 169 -9.66 4.89 -9.00
N TYR A 170 -8.82 5.46 -9.85
CA TYR A 170 -7.37 5.37 -9.65
C TYR A 170 -6.88 6.26 -8.51
N ALA A 171 -7.58 7.35 -8.22
CA ALA A 171 -7.30 8.19 -7.05
C ALA A 171 -7.89 7.60 -5.77
N PHE A 172 -9.11 7.06 -5.85
CA PHE A 172 -9.80 6.42 -4.73
C PHE A 172 -10.38 5.06 -5.15
N PRO A 173 -9.60 3.98 -4.98
CA PRO A 173 -9.92 2.63 -5.46
C PRO A 173 -11.25 2.05 -5.00
N GLY A 174 -11.76 2.47 -3.87
CA GLY A 174 -13.09 2.11 -3.38
C GLY A 174 -14.24 2.50 -4.34
N TYR A 175 -14.01 3.40 -5.27
CA TYR A 175 -15.01 3.76 -6.29
C TYR A 175 -14.95 2.91 -7.55
N CYS A 176 -13.98 2.01 -7.69
CA CYS A 176 -13.92 1.14 -8.85
C CYS A 176 -15.12 0.20 -8.85
N PRO A 177 -15.91 0.14 -9.94
CA PRO A 177 -17.11 -0.69 -9.97
C PRO A 177 -16.80 -2.19 -10.05
N ASP A 178 -15.67 -2.55 -10.63
CA ASP A 178 -15.24 -3.91 -10.86
C ASP A 178 -13.78 -4.11 -10.44
N LEU A 179 -13.56 -5.12 -9.58
CA LEU A 179 -12.24 -5.48 -9.06
C LEU A 179 -11.72 -6.81 -9.63
N GLU A 180 -12.41 -7.42 -10.60
CA GLU A 180 -11.96 -8.63 -11.27
C GLU A 180 -10.58 -8.41 -11.94
N GLY A 181 -9.75 -9.45 -11.95
CA GLY A 181 -8.43 -9.42 -12.57
C GLY A 181 -7.33 -8.70 -11.78
N LEU A 182 -7.62 -8.23 -10.56
CA LEU A 182 -6.60 -7.73 -9.66
C LEU A 182 -5.75 -8.86 -9.06
N PRO A 183 -4.51 -8.59 -8.64
CA PRO A 183 -3.69 -9.56 -7.93
C PRO A 183 -4.32 -9.96 -6.58
N PRO A 184 -3.88 -11.06 -5.95
CA PRO A 184 -4.22 -11.34 -4.55
C PRO A 184 -3.95 -10.13 -3.65
N HIS A 185 -4.76 -9.96 -2.61
CA HIS A 185 -4.62 -8.86 -1.65
C HIS A 185 -4.44 -9.37 -0.22
N TYR A 186 -3.66 -8.64 0.56
CA TYR A 186 -3.58 -8.78 2.02
C TYR A 186 -3.90 -7.41 2.64
N ILE A 187 -5.01 -7.31 3.34
CA ILE A 187 -5.50 -6.03 3.87
C ILE A 187 -5.44 -6.06 5.39
N VAL A 188 -4.84 -5.04 5.99
CA VAL A 188 -4.79 -4.85 7.44
C VAL A 188 -5.54 -3.59 7.82
N VAL A 189 -6.41 -3.69 8.82
CA VAL A 189 -7.15 -2.55 9.38
C VAL A 189 -7.05 -2.54 10.91
N GLY A 190 -7.07 -1.38 11.52
CA GLY A 190 -7.18 -1.23 12.98
C GLY A 190 -8.64 -1.19 13.42
N GLU A 191 -8.98 -1.82 14.56
CA GLU A 191 -10.36 -1.82 15.10
C GLU A 191 -10.92 -0.39 15.27
N TYR A 192 -10.09 0.53 15.77
CA TYR A 192 -10.44 1.94 16.01
C TYR A 192 -9.88 2.89 14.96
N ASP A 193 -9.46 2.35 13.81
CA ASP A 193 -8.99 3.18 12.71
C ASP A 193 -10.16 3.90 12.03
N THR A 194 -10.00 5.19 11.78
CA THR A 194 -10.95 5.97 11.00
C THR A 194 -11.15 5.42 9.59
N LEU A 195 -10.14 4.74 9.03
CA LEU A 195 -10.12 4.15 7.69
C LEU A 195 -10.52 2.67 7.67
N ARG A 196 -10.89 2.10 8.82
CA ARG A 196 -11.22 0.67 8.94
C ARG A 196 -12.22 0.20 7.88
N ASP A 197 -13.32 0.93 7.75
CA ASP A 197 -14.43 0.51 6.89
C ASP A 197 -14.08 0.62 5.40
N ASP A 198 -13.15 1.49 5.02
CA ASP A 198 -12.61 1.55 3.66
C ASP A 198 -11.95 0.21 3.29
N GLY A 199 -11.10 -0.33 4.17
CA GLY A 199 -10.44 -1.63 3.97
C GLY A 199 -11.39 -2.81 4.04
N LEU A 200 -12.37 -2.80 4.98
CA LEU A 200 -13.38 -3.86 5.11
C LEU A 200 -14.24 -3.98 3.84
N ASP A 201 -14.78 -2.85 3.35
CA ASP A 201 -15.61 -2.83 2.15
C ASP A 201 -14.83 -3.33 0.92
N TYR A 202 -13.60 -2.86 0.76
CA TYR A 202 -12.76 -3.24 -0.35
C TYR A 202 -12.43 -4.74 -0.34
N ALA A 203 -12.10 -5.31 0.84
CA ALA A 203 -11.84 -6.74 1.00
C ALA A 203 -13.06 -7.59 0.63
N VAL A 204 -14.25 -7.21 1.10
CA VAL A 204 -15.50 -7.90 0.76
C VAL A 204 -15.73 -7.88 -0.75
N ARG A 205 -15.54 -6.75 -1.40
CA ARG A 205 -15.73 -6.60 -2.85
C ARG A 205 -14.71 -7.38 -3.68
N LEU A 206 -13.43 -7.45 -3.24
CA LEU A 206 -12.43 -8.32 -3.86
C LEU A 206 -12.88 -9.77 -3.85
N LEU A 207 -13.32 -10.28 -2.69
CA LEU A 207 -13.82 -11.65 -2.57
C LEU A 207 -15.07 -11.91 -3.43
N GLN A 208 -15.97 -10.93 -3.54
CA GLN A 208 -17.18 -11.03 -4.37
C GLN A 208 -16.87 -11.11 -5.87
N THR A 209 -15.76 -10.51 -6.32
CA THR A 209 -15.29 -10.59 -7.72
C THR A 209 -14.30 -11.73 -7.97
N GLY A 210 -14.11 -12.63 -6.98
CA GLY A 210 -13.24 -13.80 -7.12
C GLY A 210 -11.74 -13.51 -6.94
N VAL A 211 -11.37 -12.31 -6.52
CA VAL A 211 -9.98 -11.96 -6.21
C VAL A 211 -9.62 -12.48 -4.81
N PRO A 212 -8.56 -13.30 -4.65
CA PRO A 212 -8.13 -13.77 -3.33
C PRO A 212 -7.78 -12.60 -2.41
N CYS A 213 -8.32 -12.61 -1.19
CA CYS A 213 -8.07 -11.56 -0.22
C CYS A 213 -7.99 -12.13 1.20
N GLU A 214 -6.91 -11.81 1.90
CA GLU A 214 -6.79 -11.99 3.34
C GLU A 214 -7.07 -10.65 4.02
N LEU A 215 -7.89 -10.68 5.07
CA LEU A 215 -8.23 -9.50 5.86
C LEU A 215 -7.89 -9.71 7.32
N VAL A 216 -7.07 -8.83 7.87
CA VAL A 216 -6.70 -8.81 9.29
C VAL A 216 -7.24 -7.56 9.95
N SER A 217 -8.10 -7.73 10.95
CA SER A 217 -8.55 -6.64 11.81
C SER A 217 -7.76 -6.67 13.12
N ALA A 218 -6.87 -5.70 13.31
CA ALA A 218 -6.03 -5.57 14.49
C ALA A 218 -6.84 -4.99 15.67
N PRO A 219 -6.94 -5.70 16.81
CA PRO A 219 -7.79 -5.28 17.91
C PRO A 219 -7.22 -4.08 18.68
N ARG A 220 -8.06 -3.17 19.11
CA ARG A 220 -7.79 -2.07 20.06
C ARG A 220 -6.73 -1.08 19.59
N VAL A 221 -6.52 -0.94 18.29
CA VAL A 221 -5.57 0.02 17.71
C VAL A 221 -6.25 0.94 16.72
N GLY A 222 -5.75 2.17 16.64
CA GLY A 222 -6.19 3.20 15.69
C GLY A 222 -5.29 3.27 14.47
N HIS A 223 -5.45 4.34 13.67
CA HIS A 223 -4.68 4.56 12.46
C HIS A 223 -3.17 4.62 12.72
N GLY A 224 -2.37 4.00 11.86
CA GLY A 224 -0.92 4.05 11.91
C GLY A 224 -0.26 3.22 13.02
N PHE A 225 -0.99 2.34 13.70
CA PHE A 225 -0.44 1.46 14.72
C PHE A 225 0.76 0.64 14.24
N CYS A 226 0.83 0.38 12.95
CA CYS A 226 1.87 -0.42 12.29
C CYS A 226 3.27 0.24 12.26
N VAL A 227 3.38 1.51 12.66
CA VAL A 227 4.69 2.19 12.80
C VAL A 227 5.22 2.14 14.24
N VAL A 228 4.46 1.55 15.17
CA VAL A 228 4.84 1.46 16.59
C VAL A 228 5.51 0.12 16.85
N ASP A 229 6.63 0.13 17.58
CA ASP A 229 7.30 -1.09 18.05
C ASP A 229 6.47 -1.75 19.15
N HIS A 230 5.69 -2.78 18.77
CA HIS A 230 4.75 -3.46 19.65
C HIS A 230 4.56 -4.93 19.21
N PRO A 231 4.34 -5.88 20.13
CA PRO A 231 4.12 -7.29 19.77
C PRO A 231 3.03 -7.54 18.73
N LEU A 232 1.95 -6.77 18.76
CA LEU A 232 0.88 -6.86 17.76
C LEU A 232 1.38 -6.46 16.36
N THR A 233 2.19 -5.38 16.28
CA THR A 233 2.80 -4.94 15.02
C THR A 233 3.75 -6.00 14.47
N HIS A 234 4.56 -6.63 15.33
CA HIS A 234 5.44 -7.72 14.92
C HIS A 234 4.65 -8.94 14.42
N TRP A 235 3.55 -9.29 15.08
CA TRP A 235 2.68 -10.38 14.64
C TRP A 235 2.08 -10.10 13.25
N ILE A 236 1.62 -8.88 13.01
CA ILE A 236 1.08 -8.47 11.71
C ILE A 236 2.17 -8.49 10.63
N HIS A 237 3.36 -7.98 10.92
CA HIS A 237 4.48 -8.03 9.98
C HIS A 237 4.86 -9.47 9.61
N LYS A 238 4.83 -10.41 10.57
CA LYS A 238 5.03 -11.85 10.26
C LYS A 238 3.97 -12.36 9.29
N GLY A 239 2.69 -12.02 9.50
CA GLY A 239 1.60 -12.37 8.58
C GLY A 239 1.81 -11.81 7.17
N ILE A 240 2.19 -10.54 7.07
CA ILE A 240 2.52 -9.89 5.79
C ILE A 240 3.67 -10.62 5.09
N CYS A 241 4.77 -10.90 5.80
CA CYS A 241 5.91 -11.62 5.23
C CYS A 241 5.53 -13.05 4.81
N ALA A 242 4.70 -13.74 5.59
CA ALA A 242 4.20 -15.08 5.23
C ALA A 242 3.35 -15.05 3.97
N SER A 243 2.48 -14.04 3.81
CA SER A 243 1.69 -13.86 2.59
C SER A 243 2.56 -13.59 1.37
N PHE A 244 3.56 -12.71 1.48
CA PHE A 244 4.51 -12.52 0.39
C PHE A 244 5.26 -13.79 0.04
N ARG A 245 5.76 -14.53 1.03
CA ARG A 245 6.45 -15.82 0.79
C ARG A 245 5.56 -16.79 0.02
N ARG A 246 4.30 -16.93 0.42
CA ARG A 246 3.34 -17.80 -0.25
C ARG A 246 3.13 -17.40 -1.72
N GLU A 247 2.84 -16.13 -1.98
CA GLU A 247 2.56 -15.65 -3.33
C GLU A 247 3.82 -15.62 -4.21
N PHE A 248 5.01 -15.55 -3.62
CA PHE A 248 6.28 -15.71 -4.32
C PHE A 248 6.72 -17.17 -4.50
N GLY A 249 5.92 -18.14 -4.06
CA GLY A 249 6.26 -19.58 -4.14
C GLY A 249 7.44 -20.00 -3.26
N MET A 250 7.67 -19.30 -2.14
CA MET A 250 8.73 -19.59 -1.19
C MET A 250 8.21 -20.47 -0.04
N GLU A 251 9.12 -21.16 0.67
CA GLU A 251 8.74 -21.88 1.89
C GLU A 251 8.20 -20.89 2.94
N ILE A 252 7.04 -21.23 3.51
CA ILE A 252 6.49 -20.52 4.65
C ILE A 252 7.19 -21.05 5.89
N ALA A 253 7.95 -20.18 6.58
CA ALA A 253 8.55 -20.58 7.86
C ALA A 253 7.42 -20.94 8.85
N GLU A 254 7.56 -22.06 9.53
CA GLU A 254 6.64 -22.43 10.62
C GLU A 254 6.66 -21.33 11.70
N PHE A 255 5.48 -20.94 12.18
CA PHE A 255 5.28 -19.89 13.20
C PHE A 255 5.61 -20.38 14.60
#